data_ea373aac2fa345df2e097ec06fdd82fc
#
_entry.id   ea373aac2fa345df2e097ec06fdd82fc
#
_cell.length_a   1.000
_cell.length_b   1.000
_cell.length_c   1.000
_cell.angle_alpha   90.00
_cell.angle_beta   90.00
_cell.angle_gamma   90.00
#
_symmetry.space_group_name_H-M   'P 1'
#
loop_
_entity.id
_entity.type
_entity.pdbx_description
1 polymer ?
#
loop_
_entity_poly.entity_id
_entity_poly.type
_entity_poly.pdbx_seq_one_letter_code
_entity_poly.pdbx_strand_id
1 'polypeptide(L)'
;VDKQAGEQLVIEAYNRLKQEVKASHILISVNAEASPADTLKAYNKILKLRKEIINGADFNAYAKQYSQDPSAKDNAGDLGYFSAMYMVYPFENAAYNTAVGEVSDIVRTRFGYHILQVKDKRASRGEVKTAHIMVKFPKPSGENTKEEIDLAQLKINEIYTKLISENADFAEMAKQYSDDKNNASKGGALPWFGSNRMVESFENAAFEITEIGAITEPVATPYGWHIIKLIDKKGLGTFEDEKAEIKKKVEKDSRAQVRRSSLVNKLKIDYKYAFNKSAFTQVKNIVSKDFLSGNWSVEKNKKELTKTIFSLEDKVYSQLDFAIYLTKSLKKINSKSKVQITSVIDNALASWTEDEVIAYENLNLENKYNDFRLLMKEYRDGILLYELTDSKIWSKSVKDTIGLKEFYEANKLNYMWDQRAEASVINCKNETIACKVYNKLRKGKTDLGKIKLKMNKKSPLNMD
;
A
#
# COMPACT_ATOMS: atom_id res chain seq x y z
N VAL A 1 -10.30 -0.62 -19.99
CA VAL A 1 -10.11 -1.59 -18.90
C VAL A 1 -11.24 -2.58 -18.96
N ASP A 2 -10.93 -3.86 -19.08
CA ASP A 2 -11.94 -4.92 -19.08
C ASP A 2 -12.65 -4.91 -17.71
N LYS A 3 -13.82 -4.26 -17.64
CA LYS A 3 -14.64 -4.18 -16.44
C LYS A 3 -15.00 -5.57 -15.93
N GLN A 4 -15.33 -6.48 -16.85
CA GLN A 4 -15.80 -7.83 -16.55
C GLN A 4 -14.69 -8.66 -15.88
N ALA A 5 -13.47 -8.67 -16.43
CA ALA A 5 -12.34 -9.34 -15.81
C ALA A 5 -11.99 -8.73 -14.43
N GLY A 6 -12.13 -7.40 -14.28
CA GLY A 6 -11.93 -6.73 -13.02
C GLY A 6 -12.95 -7.09 -11.96
N GLU A 7 -14.22 -7.21 -12.30
CA GLU A 7 -15.28 -7.62 -11.38
C GLU A 7 -15.13 -9.08 -10.95
N GLN A 8 -14.76 -9.96 -11.88
CA GLN A 8 -14.50 -11.38 -11.57
C GLN A 8 -13.37 -11.54 -10.54
N LEU A 9 -12.26 -10.77 -10.68
CA LEU A 9 -11.16 -10.81 -9.70
C LEU A 9 -11.56 -10.27 -8.33
N VAL A 10 -12.48 -9.31 -8.27
CA VAL A 10 -13.02 -8.80 -6.99
C VAL A 10 -13.92 -9.86 -6.34
N ILE A 11 -14.80 -10.52 -7.11
CA ILE A 11 -15.67 -11.61 -6.63
C ILE A 11 -14.81 -12.79 -6.16
N GLU A 12 -13.79 -13.18 -6.93
CA GLU A 12 -12.86 -14.24 -6.56
C GLU A 12 -12.14 -13.93 -5.25
N ALA A 13 -11.61 -12.71 -5.12
CA ALA A 13 -10.93 -12.28 -3.91
C ALA A 13 -11.86 -12.31 -2.68
N TYR A 14 -13.11 -11.83 -2.81
CA TYR A 14 -14.10 -11.92 -1.75
C TYR A 14 -14.41 -13.37 -1.35
N ASN A 15 -14.61 -14.25 -2.34
CA ASN A 15 -14.87 -15.67 -2.06
C ASN A 15 -13.68 -16.35 -1.37
N ARG A 16 -12.45 -16.00 -1.72
CA ARG A 16 -11.25 -16.47 -1.05
C ARG A 16 -11.08 -15.90 0.36
N LEU A 17 -11.51 -14.65 0.61
CA LEU A 17 -11.51 -14.04 1.94
C LEU A 17 -12.40 -14.78 2.95
N LYS A 18 -13.38 -15.58 2.48
CA LYS A 18 -14.21 -16.44 3.34
C LYS A 18 -13.46 -17.64 3.89
N GLN A 19 -12.27 -17.94 3.37
CA GLN A 19 -11.46 -19.10 3.73
C GLN A 19 -10.03 -18.69 4.06
N GLU A 20 -9.40 -19.47 4.91
CA GLU A 20 -7.97 -19.44 5.16
C GLU A 20 -7.35 -20.76 4.76
N VAL A 21 -6.17 -20.71 4.17
CA VAL A 21 -5.41 -21.88 3.70
C VAL A 21 -4.15 -22.01 4.53
N LYS A 22 -3.90 -23.20 5.08
CA LYS A 22 -2.62 -23.56 5.70
C LYS A 22 -1.78 -24.35 4.69
N ALA A 23 -0.57 -23.86 4.40
CA ALA A 23 0.31 -24.50 3.42
C ALA A 23 1.78 -24.44 3.81
N SER A 24 2.54 -25.42 3.34
CA SER A 24 4.01 -25.35 3.32
C SER A 24 4.49 -25.16 1.89
N HIS A 25 5.65 -24.53 1.70
CA HIS A 25 6.20 -24.32 0.36
C HIS A 25 7.70 -24.62 0.25
N ILE A 26 8.13 -24.88 -0.97
CA ILE A 26 9.55 -24.96 -1.36
C ILE A 26 9.77 -23.93 -2.47
N LEU A 27 10.78 -23.08 -2.31
CA LEU A 27 11.20 -22.10 -3.31
C LEU A 27 12.55 -22.50 -3.92
N ILE A 28 12.62 -22.52 -5.23
CA ILE A 28 13.89 -22.45 -5.98
C ILE A 28 13.98 -21.05 -6.60
N SER A 29 14.82 -20.23 -6.00
CA SER A 29 14.95 -18.83 -6.38
C SER A 29 15.56 -18.69 -7.77
N VAL A 30 14.94 -17.85 -8.58
CA VAL A 30 15.46 -17.44 -9.89
C VAL A 30 14.95 -16.04 -10.21
N ASN A 31 15.86 -15.14 -10.58
CA ASN A 31 15.50 -13.78 -10.90
C ASN A 31 14.56 -13.73 -12.13
N ALA A 32 13.68 -12.75 -12.20
CA ALA A 32 12.83 -12.52 -13.37
C ALA A 32 13.64 -12.27 -14.65
N GLU A 33 14.83 -11.71 -14.49
CA GLU A 33 15.77 -11.37 -15.58
C GLU A 33 16.87 -12.42 -15.77
N ALA A 34 16.73 -13.60 -15.15
CA ALA A 34 17.68 -14.69 -15.29
C ALA A 34 17.71 -15.22 -16.73
N SER A 35 18.83 -15.83 -17.11
CA SER A 35 18.95 -16.46 -18.43
C SER A 35 17.95 -17.59 -18.62
N PRO A 36 17.55 -17.89 -19.88
CA PRO A 36 16.75 -19.06 -20.16
C PRO A 36 17.36 -20.37 -19.61
N ALA A 37 18.69 -20.49 -19.65
CA ALA A 37 19.40 -21.64 -19.11
C ALA A 37 19.28 -21.75 -17.58
N ASP A 38 19.44 -20.62 -16.84
CA ASP A 38 19.29 -20.60 -15.39
C ASP A 38 17.84 -20.84 -14.98
N THR A 39 16.91 -20.25 -15.73
CA THR A 39 15.47 -20.47 -15.56
C THR A 39 15.11 -21.94 -15.73
N LEU A 40 15.61 -22.58 -16.79
CA LEU A 40 15.41 -24.00 -17.04
C LEU A 40 16.04 -24.87 -15.96
N LYS A 41 17.24 -24.53 -15.49
CA LYS A 41 17.92 -25.23 -14.39
C LYS A 41 17.10 -25.17 -13.11
N ALA A 42 16.56 -23.98 -12.75
CA ALA A 42 15.71 -23.83 -11.60
C ALA A 42 14.40 -24.63 -11.74
N TYR A 43 13.77 -24.56 -12.91
CA TYR A 43 12.57 -25.34 -13.22
C TYR A 43 12.81 -26.85 -13.11
N ASN A 44 13.87 -27.37 -13.71
CA ASN A 44 14.21 -28.80 -13.63
C ASN A 44 14.50 -29.25 -12.20
N LYS A 45 15.13 -28.37 -11.37
CA LYS A 45 15.36 -28.66 -9.97
C LYS A 45 14.05 -28.79 -9.19
N ILE A 46 13.13 -27.83 -9.31
CA ILE A 46 11.84 -27.89 -8.60
C ILE A 46 10.97 -29.04 -9.12
N LEU A 47 11.03 -29.35 -10.41
CA LEU A 47 10.33 -30.47 -11.01
C LEU A 47 10.80 -31.80 -10.44
N LYS A 48 12.10 -31.98 -10.25
CA LYS A 48 12.69 -33.17 -9.60
C LYS A 48 12.17 -33.30 -8.17
N LEU A 49 12.28 -32.23 -7.37
CA LEU A 49 11.80 -32.23 -5.98
C LEU A 49 10.31 -32.57 -5.90
N ARG A 50 9.49 -31.96 -6.75
CA ARG A 50 8.05 -32.24 -6.82
C ARG A 50 7.78 -33.74 -7.09
N LYS A 51 8.47 -34.34 -8.06
CA LYS A 51 8.31 -35.76 -8.37
C LYS A 51 8.67 -36.67 -7.18
N GLU A 52 9.76 -36.37 -6.51
CA GLU A 52 10.19 -37.15 -5.33
C GLU A 52 9.19 -37.04 -4.18
N ILE A 53 8.62 -35.85 -3.94
CA ILE A 53 7.61 -35.62 -2.91
C ILE A 53 6.28 -36.33 -3.26
N ILE A 54 5.84 -36.26 -4.51
CA ILE A 54 4.65 -37.01 -4.94
C ILE A 54 4.84 -38.54 -4.78
N ASN A 55 6.07 -39.01 -4.93
CA ASN A 55 6.43 -40.41 -4.72
C ASN A 55 6.66 -40.80 -3.24
N GLY A 56 6.32 -39.91 -2.31
CA GLY A 56 6.30 -40.20 -0.88
C GLY A 56 7.45 -39.62 -0.04
N ALA A 57 8.30 -38.76 -0.60
CA ALA A 57 9.29 -38.04 0.19
C ALA A 57 8.61 -37.01 1.09
N ASP A 58 9.15 -36.81 2.31
CA ASP A 58 8.61 -35.86 3.27
C ASP A 58 8.79 -34.41 2.81
N PHE A 59 7.69 -33.67 2.70
CA PHE A 59 7.69 -32.30 2.20
C PHE A 59 8.49 -31.36 3.11
N ASN A 60 8.35 -31.48 4.42
CA ASN A 60 8.98 -30.59 5.39
C ASN A 60 10.50 -30.82 5.46
N ALA A 61 10.94 -32.10 5.37
CA ALA A 61 12.36 -32.41 5.27
C ALA A 61 12.98 -31.83 3.99
N TYR A 62 12.27 -31.94 2.86
CA TYR A 62 12.70 -31.37 1.59
C TYR A 62 12.70 -29.83 1.61
N ALA A 63 11.73 -29.21 2.27
CA ALA A 63 11.70 -27.76 2.45
C ALA A 63 12.93 -27.26 3.24
N LYS A 64 13.26 -27.91 4.37
CA LYS A 64 14.47 -27.58 5.15
C LYS A 64 15.76 -27.74 4.34
N GLN A 65 15.84 -28.80 3.53
CA GLN A 65 17.07 -29.16 2.82
C GLN A 65 17.26 -28.36 1.52
N TYR A 66 16.22 -28.12 0.75
CA TYR A 66 16.34 -27.64 -0.63
C TYR A 66 15.70 -26.27 -0.87
N SER A 67 14.80 -25.80 -0.02
CA SER A 67 14.17 -24.51 -0.20
C SER A 67 15.20 -23.38 -0.06
N GLN A 68 15.07 -22.40 -0.94
CA GLN A 68 15.87 -21.18 -0.92
C GLN A 68 15.10 -20.00 -0.27
N ASP A 69 13.94 -20.29 0.34
CA ASP A 69 13.30 -19.35 1.25
C ASP A 69 14.11 -19.29 2.55
N PRO A 70 14.54 -18.09 3.00
CA PRO A 70 15.34 -17.97 4.23
C PRO A 70 14.69 -18.57 5.47
N SER A 71 13.35 -18.50 5.57
CA SER A 71 12.60 -19.02 6.73
C SER A 71 12.48 -20.55 6.76
N ALA A 72 12.68 -21.23 5.62
CA ALA A 72 12.45 -22.67 5.51
C ALA A 72 13.35 -23.53 6.40
N LYS A 73 14.50 -23.01 6.81
CA LYS A 73 15.40 -23.70 7.75
C LYS A 73 14.78 -23.85 9.13
N ASP A 74 14.02 -22.83 9.55
CA ASP A 74 13.42 -22.76 10.88
C ASP A 74 12.01 -23.37 10.88
N ASN A 75 11.17 -22.97 9.90
CA ASN A 75 9.75 -23.35 9.84
C ASN A 75 9.45 -24.56 8.95
N ALA A 76 10.46 -25.19 8.34
CA ALA A 76 10.28 -26.31 7.40
C ALA A 76 9.35 -25.97 6.21
N GLY A 77 9.35 -24.68 5.80
CA GLY A 77 8.51 -24.16 4.75
C GLY A 77 7.06 -23.89 5.16
N ASP A 78 6.68 -24.10 6.43
CA ASP A 78 5.33 -23.82 6.92
C ASP A 78 5.04 -22.33 6.94
N LEU A 79 3.96 -21.93 6.26
CA LEU A 79 3.52 -20.54 6.14
C LEU A 79 2.39 -20.19 7.11
N GLY A 80 1.92 -21.18 7.91
CA GLY A 80 0.72 -21.01 8.70
C GLY A 80 -0.53 -20.83 7.87
N TYR A 81 -1.62 -20.36 8.50
CA TYR A 81 -2.85 -19.98 7.79
C TYR A 81 -2.72 -18.59 7.21
N PHE A 82 -3.14 -18.42 5.97
CA PHE A 82 -3.23 -17.13 5.29
C PHE A 82 -4.50 -17.02 4.48
N SER A 83 -4.95 -15.78 4.30
CA SER A 83 -6.12 -15.42 3.52
C SER A 83 -5.72 -14.84 2.16
N ALA A 84 -6.71 -14.51 1.32
CA ALA A 84 -6.49 -13.82 0.06
C ALA A 84 -5.73 -12.49 0.24
N MET A 85 -4.95 -12.11 -0.77
CA MET A 85 -4.12 -10.90 -0.82
C MET A 85 -2.95 -10.85 0.19
N TYR A 86 -2.68 -11.96 0.87
CA TYR A 86 -1.51 -12.10 1.73
C TYR A 86 -0.26 -12.52 0.93
N MET A 87 -0.45 -13.40 -0.04
CA MET A 87 0.59 -13.90 -0.94
C MET A 87 0.48 -13.27 -2.33
N VAL A 88 1.55 -13.34 -3.13
CA VAL A 88 1.46 -12.94 -4.55
C VAL A 88 0.45 -13.81 -5.29
N TYR A 89 -0.33 -13.21 -6.18
CA TYR A 89 -1.50 -13.87 -6.79
C TYR A 89 -1.24 -15.24 -7.42
N PRO A 90 -0.15 -15.48 -8.19
CA PRO A 90 0.09 -16.82 -8.72
C PRO A 90 0.26 -17.89 -7.62
N PHE A 91 0.89 -17.53 -6.50
CA PHE A 91 1.06 -18.43 -5.37
C PHE A 91 -0.27 -18.66 -4.64
N GLU A 92 -1.01 -17.58 -4.36
CA GLU A 92 -2.34 -17.66 -3.77
C GLU A 92 -3.28 -18.51 -4.61
N ASN A 93 -3.28 -18.30 -5.95
CA ASN A 93 -4.10 -19.08 -6.88
C ASN A 93 -3.82 -20.57 -6.77
N ALA A 94 -2.55 -20.96 -6.71
CA ALA A 94 -2.18 -22.37 -6.51
C ALA A 94 -2.66 -22.88 -5.14
N ALA A 95 -2.51 -22.12 -4.06
CA ALA A 95 -2.92 -22.53 -2.72
C ALA A 95 -4.44 -22.79 -2.64
N TYR A 96 -5.25 -21.90 -3.20
CA TYR A 96 -6.70 -22.06 -3.17
C TYR A 96 -7.21 -23.16 -4.10
N ASN A 97 -6.52 -23.44 -5.22
CA ASN A 97 -6.94 -24.47 -6.20
C ASN A 97 -6.36 -25.86 -5.93
N THR A 98 -5.38 -26.01 -5.03
CA THR A 98 -4.84 -27.32 -4.65
C THR A 98 -5.69 -27.92 -3.54
N ALA A 99 -6.02 -29.21 -3.62
CA ALA A 99 -6.77 -29.90 -2.57
C ALA A 99 -5.95 -30.07 -1.29
N VAL A 100 -6.64 -30.24 -0.15
CA VAL A 100 -5.98 -30.52 1.13
C VAL A 100 -5.24 -31.86 1.04
N GLY A 101 -4.00 -31.89 1.49
CA GLY A 101 -3.10 -33.04 1.42
C GLY A 101 -2.26 -33.10 0.14
N GLU A 102 -2.63 -32.39 -0.91
CA GLU A 102 -1.97 -32.45 -2.21
C GLU A 102 -0.84 -31.44 -2.38
N VAL A 103 0.03 -31.73 -3.33
CA VAL A 103 1.13 -30.86 -3.78
C VAL A 103 0.73 -30.17 -5.09
N SER A 104 0.82 -28.84 -5.12
CA SER A 104 0.47 -28.02 -6.28
C SER A 104 1.30 -28.36 -7.51
N ASP A 105 0.85 -27.88 -8.66
CA ASP A 105 1.72 -27.70 -9.81
C ASP A 105 2.83 -26.69 -9.52
N ILE A 106 3.84 -26.65 -10.40
CA ILE A 106 4.95 -25.71 -10.30
C ILE A 106 4.44 -24.29 -10.57
N VAL A 107 4.64 -23.39 -9.63
CA VAL A 107 4.17 -22.00 -9.70
C VAL A 107 5.34 -21.07 -9.96
N ARG A 108 5.25 -20.25 -11.00
CA ARG A 108 6.22 -19.17 -11.26
C ARG A 108 5.77 -17.87 -10.60
N THR A 109 6.65 -17.27 -9.81
CA THR A 109 6.48 -15.92 -9.25
C THR A 109 7.72 -15.07 -9.54
N ARG A 110 7.70 -13.79 -9.19
CA ARG A 110 8.89 -12.92 -9.29
C ARG A 110 10.09 -13.41 -8.47
N PHE A 111 9.87 -14.26 -7.47
CA PHE A 111 10.93 -14.79 -6.61
C PHE A 111 11.59 -16.06 -7.15
N GLY A 112 10.88 -16.81 -7.98
CA GLY A 112 11.36 -18.08 -8.50
C GLY A 112 10.24 -19.06 -8.80
N TYR A 113 10.57 -20.33 -8.75
CA TYR A 113 9.63 -21.44 -8.88
C TYR A 113 9.27 -21.99 -7.52
N HIS A 114 8.00 -22.19 -7.28
CA HIS A 114 7.46 -22.75 -6.04
C HIS A 114 6.69 -24.03 -6.32
N ILE A 115 6.69 -24.91 -5.35
CA ILE A 115 5.65 -25.92 -5.10
C ILE A 115 5.15 -25.73 -3.69
N LEU A 116 3.89 -25.97 -3.46
CA LEU A 116 3.27 -25.88 -2.14
C LEU A 116 2.45 -27.12 -1.85
N GLN A 117 2.39 -27.52 -0.59
CA GLN A 117 1.50 -28.54 -0.07
C GLN A 117 0.45 -27.86 0.80
N VAL A 118 -0.81 -28.04 0.44
CA VAL A 118 -1.94 -27.53 1.23
C VAL A 118 -2.20 -28.53 2.37
N LYS A 119 -2.07 -28.05 3.61
CA LYS A 119 -2.24 -28.87 4.80
C LYS A 119 -3.67 -28.84 5.33
N ASP A 120 -4.30 -27.67 5.25
CA ASP A 120 -5.67 -27.48 5.73
C ASP A 120 -6.33 -26.28 5.08
N LYS A 121 -7.68 -26.27 5.10
CA LYS A 121 -8.52 -25.13 4.72
C LYS A 121 -9.63 -24.97 5.75
N ARG A 122 -9.82 -23.76 6.25
CA ARG A 122 -10.87 -23.45 7.23
C ARG A 122 -11.64 -22.20 6.83
N ALA A 123 -12.82 -22.01 7.46
CA ALA A 123 -13.54 -20.74 7.37
C ALA A 123 -12.67 -19.62 7.97
N SER A 124 -12.74 -18.43 7.37
CA SER A 124 -12.04 -17.25 7.90
C SER A 124 -12.53 -16.92 9.30
N ARG A 125 -11.60 -16.66 10.20
CA ARG A 125 -11.90 -16.23 11.57
C ARG A 125 -12.21 -14.72 11.66
N GLY A 126 -12.01 -13.98 10.56
CA GLY A 126 -12.15 -12.52 10.55
C GLY A 126 -10.97 -11.81 11.21
N GLU A 127 -11.25 -10.72 11.89
CA GLU A 127 -10.25 -9.92 12.62
C GLU A 127 -10.71 -9.69 14.07
N VAL A 128 -9.73 -9.61 14.96
CA VAL A 128 -9.94 -9.28 16.36
C VAL A 128 -9.13 -8.04 16.73
N LYS A 129 -9.70 -7.26 17.65
CA LYS A 129 -8.99 -6.16 18.34
C LYS A 129 -8.85 -6.57 19.79
N THR A 130 -7.61 -6.58 20.28
CA THR A 130 -7.31 -7.04 21.64
C THR A 130 -6.47 -6.01 22.38
N ALA A 131 -6.39 -6.20 23.71
CA ALA A 131 -5.32 -5.65 24.52
C ALA A 131 -4.57 -6.81 25.18
N HIS A 132 -3.30 -6.62 25.51
CA HIS A 132 -2.54 -7.63 26.23
C HIS A 132 -1.64 -7.07 27.33
N ILE A 133 -1.36 -7.91 28.30
CA ILE A 133 -0.32 -7.73 29.31
C ILE A 133 0.74 -8.80 29.06
N MET A 134 1.98 -8.41 28.88
CA MET A 134 3.08 -9.33 28.62
C MET A 134 4.08 -9.32 29.77
N VAL A 135 4.47 -10.50 30.23
CA VAL A 135 5.67 -10.71 31.05
C VAL A 135 6.70 -11.42 30.18
N LYS A 136 7.72 -10.66 29.78
CA LYS A 136 8.74 -11.07 28.82
C LYS A 136 9.69 -12.06 29.42
N PHE A 137 10.13 -13.06 28.65
CA PHE A 137 11.29 -13.88 29.00
C PHE A 137 12.59 -13.06 28.87
N PRO A 138 13.61 -13.33 29.71
CA PRO A 138 14.91 -12.65 29.62
C PRO A 138 15.55 -12.75 28.23
N LYS A 139 15.39 -13.88 27.56
CA LYS A 139 15.88 -14.16 26.21
C LYS A 139 14.70 -14.50 25.28
N PRO A 140 14.02 -13.51 24.69
CA PRO A 140 12.91 -13.78 23.77
C PRO A 140 13.36 -14.64 22.60
N SER A 141 12.62 -15.71 22.33
CA SER A 141 12.95 -16.72 21.29
C SER A 141 14.31 -17.42 21.49
N GLY A 142 14.91 -17.30 22.68
CA GLY A 142 16.16 -17.94 23.05
C GLY A 142 15.97 -19.07 24.06
N GLU A 143 17.08 -19.69 24.44
CA GLU A 143 17.08 -20.69 25.52
C GLU A 143 17.02 -20.00 26.89
N ASN A 144 15.84 -20.06 27.52
CA ASN A 144 15.63 -19.62 28.90
C ASN A 144 15.75 -20.81 29.85
N THR A 145 16.26 -20.56 31.03
CA THR A 145 16.29 -21.61 32.07
C THR A 145 14.87 -21.84 32.59
N LYS A 146 14.67 -23.00 33.22
CA LYS A 146 13.39 -23.33 33.84
C LYS A 146 13.00 -22.29 34.90
N GLU A 147 13.95 -21.85 35.70
CA GLU A 147 13.78 -20.85 36.74
C GLU A 147 13.33 -19.49 36.15
N GLU A 148 13.90 -19.09 35.02
CA GLU A 148 13.51 -17.85 34.31
C GLU A 148 12.06 -17.93 33.81
N ILE A 149 11.65 -19.09 33.26
CA ILE A 149 10.28 -19.32 32.78
C ILE A 149 9.30 -19.36 33.97
N ASP A 150 9.63 -20.09 35.03
CA ASP A 150 8.80 -20.23 36.22
C ASP A 150 8.58 -18.86 36.93
N LEU A 151 9.60 -18.04 37.00
CA LEU A 151 9.51 -16.70 37.58
C LEU A 151 8.59 -15.79 36.77
N ALA A 152 8.71 -15.83 35.46
CA ALA A 152 7.82 -15.07 34.57
C ALA A 152 6.36 -15.57 34.67
N GLN A 153 6.17 -16.89 34.84
CA GLN A 153 4.86 -17.49 35.05
C GLN A 153 4.24 -17.08 36.39
N LEU A 154 5.02 -17.07 37.45
CA LEU A 154 4.55 -16.59 38.77
C LEU A 154 4.07 -15.13 38.66
N LYS A 155 4.86 -14.26 38.03
CA LYS A 155 4.51 -12.84 37.85
C LYS A 155 3.22 -12.66 37.04
N ILE A 156 3.06 -13.37 35.94
CA ILE A 156 1.83 -13.25 35.13
C ILE A 156 0.61 -13.79 35.86
N ASN A 157 0.76 -14.87 36.65
CA ASN A 157 -0.31 -15.45 37.45
C ASN A 157 -0.75 -14.50 38.59
N GLU A 158 0.15 -13.76 39.21
CA GLU A 158 -0.19 -12.73 40.19
C GLU A 158 -1.02 -11.60 39.53
N ILE A 159 -0.64 -11.15 38.32
CA ILE A 159 -1.37 -10.17 37.56
C ILE A 159 -2.77 -10.69 37.21
N TYR A 160 -2.85 -11.95 36.75
CA TYR A 160 -4.11 -12.58 36.41
C TYR A 160 -5.04 -12.68 37.63
N THR A 161 -4.50 -13.10 38.80
CA THR A 161 -5.25 -13.15 40.06
C THR A 161 -5.86 -11.79 40.42
N LYS A 162 -5.09 -10.70 40.30
CA LYS A 162 -5.61 -9.34 40.57
C LYS A 162 -6.74 -8.95 39.59
N LEU A 163 -6.61 -9.31 38.31
CA LEU A 163 -7.64 -9.02 37.32
C LEU A 163 -8.95 -9.76 37.63
N ILE A 164 -8.88 -11.02 38.06
CA ILE A 164 -10.07 -11.85 38.29
C ILE A 164 -10.67 -11.63 39.69
N SER A 165 -9.81 -11.67 40.74
CA SER A 165 -10.28 -11.68 42.12
C SER A 165 -10.52 -10.27 42.69
N GLU A 166 -9.73 -9.29 42.26
CA GLU A 166 -9.80 -7.92 42.73
C GLU A 166 -10.51 -6.99 41.74
N ASN A 167 -10.95 -7.52 40.58
CA ASN A 167 -11.58 -6.76 39.48
C ASN A 167 -10.78 -5.52 39.06
N ALA A 168 -9.43 -5.67 39.08
CA ALA A 168 -8.54 -4.59 38.73
C ALA A 168 -8.71 -4.12 37.27
N ASP A 169 -8.54 -2.84 37.02
CA ASP A 169 -8.65 -2.31 35.64
C ASP A 169 -7.52 -2.83 34.76
N PHE A 170 -7.90 -3.46 33.65
CA PHE A 170 -6.94 -4.09 32.74
C PHE A 170 -5.95 -3.10 32.13
N ALA A 171 -6.39 -1.90 31.79
CA ALA A 171 -5.55 -0.89 31.17
C ALA A 171 -4.51 -0.34 32.14
N GLU A 172 -4.91 -0.14 33.41
CA GLU A 172 -3.96 0.29 34.46
C GLU A 172 -2.97 -0.82 34.79
N MET A 173 -3.41 -2.07 34.85
CA MET A 173 -2.53 -3.23 35.04
C MET A 173 -1.53 -3.38 33.88
N ALA A 174 -1.96 -3.13 32.63
CA ALA A 174 -1.08 -3.13 31.48
C ALA A 174 -0.04 -2.03 31.55
N LYS A 175 -0.42 -0.81 31.92
CA LYS A 175 0.51 0.32 32.10
C LYS A 175 1.57 0.03 33.16
N GLN A 176 1.16 -0.57 34.26
CA GLN A 176 2.03 -0.80 35.41
C GLN A 176 2.96 -2.00 35.23
N TYR A 177 2.45 -3.12 34.72
CA TYR A 177 3.13 -4.41 34.76
C TYR A 177 3.55 -4.98 33.42
N SER A 178 3.02 -4.48 32.29
CA SER A 178 3.36 -5.04 30.98
C SER A 178 4.80 -4.67 30.58
N ASP A 179 5.52 -5.68 30.12
CA ASP A 179 6.86 -5.53 29.55
C ASP A 179 6.82 -5.13 28.05
N ASP A 180 5.66 -5.16 27.40
CA ASP A 180 5.48 -4.54 26.07
C ASP A 180 5.30 -3.02 26.21
N LYS A 181 6.42 -2.31 26.26
CA LYS A 181 6.45 -0.86 26.47
C LYS A 181 5.80 -0.06 25.32
N ASN A 182 5.69 -0.64 24.14
CA ASN A 182 5.10 0.03 22.98
C ASN A 182 3.57 0.19 23.13
N ASN A 183 2.94 -0.77 23.79
CA ASN A 183 1.49 -0.83 23.96
C ASN A 183 1.02 -0.62 25.40
N ALA A 184 1.88 -0.82 26.40
CA ALA A 184 1.56 -0.68 27.82
C ALA A 184 0.94 0.68 28.13
N SER A 185 1.52 1.80 27.64
CA SER A 185 1.01 3.16 27.83
C SER A 185 -0.39 3.39 27.27
N LYS A 186 -0.81 2.57 26.33
CA LYS A 186 -2.15 2.58 25.70
C LYS A 186 -3.09 1.53 26.33
N GLY A 187 -2.79 1.08 27.56
CA GLY A 187 -3.55 0.02 28.21
C GLY A 187 -3.38 -1.36 27.60
N GLY A 188 -2.26 -1.60 26.89
CA GLY A 188 -1.97 -2.86 26.20
C GLY A 188 -2.68 -3.03 24.85
N ALA A 189 -3.39 -2.00 24.33
CA ALA A 189 -4.21 -2.11 23.13
C ALA A 189 -3.36 -2.38 21.88
N LEU A 190 -3.78 -3.38 21.11
CA LEU A 190 -3.22 -3.77 19.82
C LEU A 190 -4.12 -3.30 18.68
N PRO A 191 -3.57 -3.04 17.48
CA PRO A 191 -4.39 -2.80 16.30
C PRO A 191 -5.22 -4.04 15.93
N TRP A 192 -6.19 -3.90 15.05
CA TRP A 192 -6.90 -5.03 14.45
C TRP A 192 -5.93 -5.98 13.77
N PHE A 193 -6.12 -7.28 13.99
CA PHE A 193 -5.34 -8.31 13.30
C PHE A 193 -6.19 -9.53 12.97
N GLY A 194 -5.87 -10.13 11.83
CA GLY A 194 -6.38 -11.43 11.39
C GLY A 194 -5.31 -12.51 11.50
N SER A 195 -5.55 -13.63 10.87
CA SER A 195 -4.65 -14.79 10.89
C SER A 195 -3.26 -14.47 10.33
N ASN A 196 -2.25 -15.09 10.93
CA ASN A 196 -0.82 -14.98 10.57
C ASN A 196 -0.21 -13.57 10.79
N ARG A 197 -0.74 -12.82 11.75
CA ARG A 197 -0.23 -11.51 12.16
C ARG A 197 0.47 -11.55 13.53
N MET A 198 0.11 -12.52 14.35
CA MET A 198 0.71 -12.77 15.65
C MET A 198 1.32 -14.17 15.69
N VAL A 199 2.08 -14.49 16.70
CA VAL A 199 2.53 -15.88 16.92
C VAL A 199 1.33 -16.79 17.16
N GLU A 200 1.37 -18.01 16.65
CA GLU A 200 0.22 -18.92 16.57
C GLU A 200 -0.48 -19.14 17.93
N SER A 201 0.29 -19.29 19.01
CA SER A 201 -0.27 -19.48 20.36
C SER A 201 -1.06 -18.25 20.85
N PHE A 202 -0.53 -17.04 20.63
CA PHE A 202 -1.23 -15.79 20.94
C PHE A 202 -2.48 -15.61 20.09
N GLU A 203 -2.34 -15.85 18.80
CA GLU A 203 -3.43 -15.70 17.83
C GLU A 203 -4.58 -16.64 18.14
N ASN A 204 -4.29 -17.93 18.37
CA ASN A 204 -5.33 -18.91 18.69
C ASN A 204 -6.06 -18.53 19.96
N ALA A 205 -5.36 -18.19 21.03
CA ALA A 205 -5.98 -17.76 22.29
C ALA A 205 -6.86 -16.51 22.10
N ALA A 206 -6.40 -15.53 21.31
CA ALA A 206 -7.19 -14.31 21.04
C ALA A 206 -8.50 -14.60 20.29
N PHE A 207 -8.46 -15.53 19.30
CA PHE A 207 -9.66 -15.91 18.53
C PHE A 207 -10.62 -16.84 19.26
N GLU A 208 -10.15 -17.58 20.29
CA GLU A 208 -10.97 -18.43 21.15
C GLU A 208 -11.85 -17.65 22.13
N ILE A 209 -11.49 -16.38 22.42
CA ILE A 209 -12.34 -15.52 23.25
C ILE A 209 -13.63 -15.21 22.49
N THR A 210 -14.76 -15.55 23.11
CA THR A 210 -16.10 -15.39 22.53
C THR A 210 -16.77 -14.09 22.95
N GLU A 211 -16.53 -13.62 24.18
CA GLU A 211 -17.21 -12.47 24.76
C GLU A 211 -16.33 -11.22 24.77
N ILE A 212 -16.86 -10.10 24.30
CA ILE A 212 -16.16 -8.81 24.37
C ILE A 212 -15.94 -8.43 25.84
N GLY A 213 -14.71 -8.05 26.15
CA GLY A 213 -14.29 -7.72 27.51
C GLY A 213 -13.71 -8.88 28.31
N ALA A 214 -13.92 -10.15 27.89
CA ALA A 214 -13.32 -11.30 28.52
C ALA A 214 -11.79 -11.35 28.31
N ILE A 215 -11.10 -12.02 29.25
CA ILE A 215 -9.65 -12.21 29.23
C ILE A 215 -9.30 -13.69 29.18
N THR A 216 -8.13 -14.01 28.61
CA THR A 216 -7.60 -15.38 28.65
C THR A 216 -6.95 -15.68 30.01
N GLU A 217 -6.81 -16.94 30.33
CA GLU A 217 -5.72 -17.38 31.22
C GLU A 217 -4.38 -16.99 30.64
N PRO A 218 -3.29 -17.06 31.44
CA PRO A 218 -1.93 -16.82 30.95
C PRO A 218 -1.56 -17.74 29.79
N VAL A 219 -1.19 -17.15 28.66
CA VAL A 219 -0.81 -17.84 27.40
C VAL A 219 0.69 -17.75 27.18
N ALA A 220 1.36 -18.87 27.00
CA ALA A 220 2.79 -18.92 26.69
C ALA A 220 3.05 -18.66 25.20
N THR A 221 4.06 -17.85 24.91
CA THR A 221 4.60 -17.63 23.57
C THR A 221 6.13 -17.72 23.61
N PRO A 222 6.84 -17.76 22.49
CA PRO A 222 8.29 -17.67 22.47
C PRO A 222 8.87 -16.38 23.11
N TYR A 223 8.06 -15.35 23.30
CA TYR A 223 8.49 -14.05 23.84
C TYR A 223 8.26 -13.91 25.34
N GLY A 224 7.34 -14.68 25.91
CA GLY A 224 6.93 -14.58 27.29
C GLY A 224 5.50 -15.06 27.53
N TRP A 225 4.96 -14.74 28.69
CA TRP A 225 3.59 -15.01 29.07
C TRP A 225 2.69 -13.81 28.79
N HIS A 226 1.47 -14.06 28.34
CA HIS A 226 0.49 -13.03 27.99
C HIS A 226 -0.86 -13.30 28.64
N ILE A 227 -1.54 -12.23 29.06
CA ILE A 227 -2.99 -12.20 29.32
C ILE A 227 -3.58 -11.36 28.21
N ILE A 228 -4.58 -11.88 27.51
CA ILE A 228 -5.19 -11.22 26.34
C ILE A 228 -6.62 -10.87 26.67
N LYS A 229 -7.03 -9.62 26.41
CA LYS A 229 -8.41 -9.13 26.55
C LYS A 229 -9.00 -8.89 25.17
N LEU A 230 -10.16 -9.44 24.87
CA LEU A 230 -10.89 -9.13 23.66
C LEU A 230 -11.56 -7.76 23.79
N ILE A 231 -11.23 -6.84 22.90
CA ILE A 231 -11.86 -5.52 22.83
C ILE A 231 -13.01 -5.54 21.83
N ASP A 232 -12.79 -6.17 20.66
CA ASP A 232 -13.81 -6.24 19.61
C ASP A 232 -13.47 -7.38 18.63
N LYS A 233 -14.48 -7.88 17.90
CA LYS A 233 -14.35 -8.96 16.92
C LYS A 233 -15.25 -8.70 15.74
N LYS A 234 -14.73 -8.83 14.54
CA LYS A 234 -15.51 -8.68 13.31
C LYS A 234 -15.22 -9.80 12.32
N GLY A 235 -16.26 -10.33 11.72
CA GLY A 235 -16.17 -11.23 10.58
C GLY A 235 -16.01 -10.46 9.28
N LEU A 236 -15.90 -11.20 8.16
CA LEU A 236 -15.99 -10.63 6.84
C LEU A 236 -17.41 -10.09 6.62
N GLY A 237 -17.53 -8.84 6.19
CA GLY A 237 -18.81 -8.20 5.83
C GLY A 237 -19.44 -8.82 4.58
N THR A 238 -20.62 -8.31 4.19
CA THR A 238 -21.24 -8.72 2.93
C THR A 238 -20.39 -8.29 1.73
N PHE A 239 -20.62 -8.91 0.58
CA PHE A 239 -19.88 -8.52 -0.64
C PHE A 239 -20.04 -7.04 -0.99
N GLU A 240 -21.22 -6.49 -0.82
CA GLU A 240 -21.49 -5.07 -1.12
C GLU A 240 -20.75 -4.13 -0.15
N ASP A 241 -20.64 -4.49 1.12
CA ASP A 241 -19.88 -3.72 2.11
C ASP A 241 -18.38 -3.72 1.82
N GLU A 242 -17.83 -4.88 1.42
CA GLU A 242 -16.41 -5.09 1.22
C GLU A 242 -15.91 -4.76 -0.19
N LYS A 243 -16.80 -4.67 -1.17
CA LYS A 243 -16.50 -4.55 -2.60
C LYS A 243 -15.56 -3.39 -2.92
N ALA A 244 -15.80 -2.22 -2.32
CA ALA A 244 -15.01 -1.02 -2.60
C ALA A 244 -13.57 -1.15 -2.09
N GLU A 245 -13.39 -1.75 -0.90
CA GLU A 245 -12.07 -1.96 -0.32
C GLU A 245 -11.32 -3.08 -1.03
N ILE A 246 -11.98 -4.19 -1.32
CA ILE A 246 -11.41 -5.30 -2.07
C ILE A 246 -10.94 -4.82 -3.46
N LYS A 247 -11.76 -4.01 -4.15
CA LYS A 247 -11.39 -3.44 -5.45
C LYS A 247 -10.09 -2.62 -5.35
N LYS A 248 -9.96 -1.75 -4.36
CA LYS A 248 -8.72 -0.98 -4.13
C LYS A 248 -7.51 -1.88 -3.87
N LYS A 249 -7.69 -2.97 -3.13
CA LYS A 249 -6.62 -3.95 -2.87
C LYS A 249 -6.25 -4.72 -4.13
N VAL A 250 -7.23 -5.19 -4.90
CA VAL A 250 -7.04 -5.89 -6.19
C VAL A 250 -6.30 -5.01 -7.21
N GLU A 251 -6.58 -3.72 -7.25
CA GLU A 251 -5.91 -2.77 -8.15
C GLU A 251 -4.43 -2.55 -7.83
N LYS A 252 -4.02 -2.77 -6.58
CA LYS A 252 -2.63 -2.64 -6.10
C LYS A 252 -1.88 -3.96 -6.04
N ASP A 253 -2.59 -5.06 -6.12
CA ASP A 253 -2.06 -6.42 -6.06
C ASP A 253 -1.49 -6.87 -7.40
N SER A 254 -0.73 -7.97 -7.40
CA SER A 254 -0.23 -8.63 -8.61
C SER A 254 -1.33 -9.12 -9.57
N ARG A 255 -2.59 -9.19 -9.12
CA ARG A 255 -3.79 -9.40 -9.98
C ARG A 255 -3.97 -8.30 -11.02
N ALA A 256 -3.55 -7.06 -10.72
CA ALA A 256 -3.61 -5.96 -11.66
C ALA A 256 -2.80 -6.26 -12.94
N GLN A 257 -1.68 -6.98 -12.81
CA GLN A 257 -0.87 -7.40 -13.96
C GLN A 257 -1.62 -8.41 -14.86
N VAL A 258 -2.40 -9.32 -14.27
CA VAL A 258 -3.22 -10.28 -15.06
C VAL A 258 -4.26 -9.51 -15.90
N ARG A 259 -4.93 -8.52 -15.31
CA ARG A 259 -5.87 -7.65 -16.03
C ARG A 259 -5.19 -6.88 -17.16
N ARG A 260 -4.00 -6.32 -16.87
CA ARG A 260 -3.23 -5.57 -17.87
C ARG A 260 -2.83 -6.46 -19.03
N SER A 261 -2.30 -7.65 -18.76
CA SER A 261 -1.90 -8.60 -19.79
C SER A 261 -3.10 -9.11 -20.60
N SER A 262 -4.25 -9.38 -19.96
CA SER A 262 -5.49 -9.76 -20.65
C SER A 262 -5.97 -8.66 -21.61
N LEU A 263 -6.01 -7.41 -21.12
CA LEU A 263 -6.35 -6.26 -21.96
C LEU A 263 -5.39 -6.10 -23.14
N VAL A 264 -4.09 -6.15 -22.89
CA VAL A 264 -3.07 -6.01 -23.94
C VAL A 264 -3.20 -7.10 -24.99
N ASN A 265 -3.45 -8.35 -24.59
CA ASN A 265 -3.65 -9.46 -25.53
C ASN A 265 -4.90 -9.23 -26.40
N LYS A 266 -6.01 -8.78 -25.79
CA LYS A 266 -7.21 -8.40 -26.56
C LYS A 266 -6.92 -7.28 -27.55
N LEU A 267 -6.28 -6.19 -27.10
CA LEU A 267 -5.94 -5.06 -27.95
C LEU A 267 -4.97 -5.44 -29.08
N LYS A 268 -4.04 -6.37 -28.84
CA LYS A 268 -3.16 -6.89 -29.88
C LYS A 268 -3.95 -7.57 -31.00
N ILE A 269 -5.03 -8.28 -30.66
CA ILE A 269 -5.93 -8.90 -31.64
C ILE A 269 -6.74 -7.81 -32.35
N ASP A 270 -7.37 -6.91 -31.60
CA ASP A 270 -8.22 -5.84 -32.12
C ASP A 270 -7.46 -4.95 -33.12
N TYR A 271 -6.20 -4.61 -32.82
CA TYR A 271 -5.33 -3.76 -33.62
C TYR A 271 -4.37 -4.51 -34.54
N LYS A 272 -4.60 -5.79 -34.81
CA LYS A 272 -3.85 -6.59 -35.79
C LYS A 272 -2.34 -6.52 -35.54
N TYR A 273 -1.92 -6.65 -34.29
CA TYR A 273 -0.50 -6.60 -33.91
C TYR A 273 0.34 -7.54 -34.76
N ALA A 274 1.35 -7.02 -35.43
CA ALA A 274 2.28 -7.79 -36.25
C ALA A 274 3.72 -7.56 -35.75
N PHE A 275 4.45 -8.63 -35.42
CA PHE A 275 5.80 -8.59 -34.87
C PHE A 275 6.85 -9.11 -35.85
N ASN A 276 7.91 -8.33 -36.04
CA ASN A 276 9.05 -8.70 -36.88
C ASN A 276 10.25 -9.14 -36.03
N LYS A 277 10.35 -10.45 -35.83
CA LYS A 277 11.42 -11.07 -35.04
C LYS A 277 12.83 -10.77 -35.59
N SER A 278 12.98 -10.72 -36.93
CA SER A 278 14.28 -10.43 -37.57
C SER A 278 14.77 -9.01 -37.24
N ALA A 279 13.89 -8.02 -37.35
CA ALA A 279 14.21 -6.64 -37.01
C ALA A 279 14.58 -6.51 -35.51
N PHE A 280 13.84 -7.17 -34.62
CA PHE A 280 14.18 -7.17 -33.19
C PHE A 280 15.55 -7.81 -32.91
N THR A 281 15.85 -8.96 -33.54
CA THR A 281 17.14 -9.63 -33.36
C THR A 281 18.31 -8.75 -33.77
N GLN A 282 18.16 -7.90 -34.80
CA GLN A 282 19.20 -6.94 -35.19
C GLN A 282 19.48 -5.92 -34.06
N VAL A 283 18.44 -5.39 -33.42
CA VAL A 283 18.64 -4.48 -32.27
C VAL A 283 19.35 -5.20 -31.12
N LYS A 284 18.98 -6.43 -30.81
CA LYS A 284 19.67 -7.23 -29.77
C LYS A 284 21.16 -7.37 -30.02
N ASN A 285 21.57 -7.52 -31.30
CA ASN A 285 22.97 -7.66 -31.66
C ASN A 285 23.75 -6.31 -31.59
N ILE A 286 23.07 -5.19 -31.78
CA ILE A 286 23.64 -3.85 -31.71
C ILE A 286 23.84 -3.39 -30.27
N VAL A 287 22.95 -3.80 -29.36
CA VAL A 287 23.02 -3.41 -27.95
C VAL A 287 24.20 -4.10 -27.27
N SER A 288 25.24 -3.34 -26.91
CA SER A 288 26.45 -3.83 -26.28
C SER A 288 26.36 -4.03 -24.79
N LYS A 289 27.40 -4.67 -24.19
CA LYS A 289 27.50 -4.82 -22.71
C LYS A 289 27.53 -3.47 -21.97
N ASP A 290 27.90 -2.39 -22.65
CA ASP A 290 27.88 -1.04 -22.08
C ASP A 290 26.48 -0.57 -21.71
N PHE A 291 25.43 -1.24 -22.24
CA PHE A 291 24.05 -1.04 -21.83
C PHE A 291 23.85 -1.26 -20.33
N LEU A 292 24.42 -2.31 -19.77
CA LEU A 292 24.28 -2.64 -18.33
C LEU A 292 25.05 -1.67 -17.43
N SER A 293 26.09 -1.01 -17.95
CA SER A 293 26.85 0.02 -17.24
C SER A 293 26.25 1.43 -17.35
N GLY A 294 25.20 1.60 -18.14
CA GLY A 294 24.55 2.89 -18.38
C GLY A 294 25.26 3.78 -19.42
N ASN A 295 26.27 3.26 -20.10
CA ASN A 295 27.10 4.01 -21.07
C ASN A 295 26.73 3.76 -22.54
N TRP A 296 25.73 2.90 -22.79
CA TRP A 296 25.27 2.63 -24.15
C TRP A 296 24.44 3.80 -24.70
N SER A 297 24.68 4.16 -25.97
CA SER A 297 23.94 5.21 -26.66
C SER A 297 23.54 4.76 -28.07
N VAL A 298 22.34 5.12 -28.48
CA VAL A 298 21.77 4.81 -29.80
C VAL A 298 22.43 5.62 -30.94
N GLU A 299 23.05 6.76 -30.63
CA GLU A 299 23.52 7.73 -31.64
C GLU A 299 24.44 7.13 -32.68
N LYS A 300 25.32 6.19 -32.30
CA LYS A 300 26.30 5.55 -33.21
C LYS A 300 25.63 4.72 -34.30
N ASN A 301 24.46 4.15 -34.03
CA ASN A 301 23.75 3.19 -34.92
C ASN A 301 22.42 3.72 -35.45
N LYS A 302 22.11 4.99 -35.19
CA LYS A 302 20.81 5.60 -35.48
C LYS A 302 20.35 5.46 -36.95
N LYS A 303 21.29 5.56 -37.89
CA LYS A 303 21.03 5.47 -39.34
C LYS A 303 20.66 4.06 -39.78
N GLU A 304 21.05 3.03 -39.04
CA GLU A 304 20.81 1.62 -39.37
C GLU A 304 19.51 1.08 -38.78
N LEU A 305 18.92 1.80 -37.79
CA LEU A 305 17.77 1.38 -37.02
C LEU A 305 16.45 1.84 -37.65
N THR A 306 16.22 1.44 -38.90
CA THR A 306 15.06 1.91 -39.70
C THR A 306 13.92 0.91 -39.83
N LYS A 307 14.17 -0.38 -39.52
CA LYS A 307 13.16 -1.44 -39.72
C LYS A 307 12.07 -1.40 -38.65
N THR A 308 10.86 -1.79 -39.04
CA THR A 308 9.74 -1.95 -38.14
C THR A 308 9.94 -3.18 -37.26
N ILE A 309 9.83 -3.04 -35.93
CA ILE A 309 9.81 -4.13 -34.95
C ILE A 309 8.40 -4.69 -34.82
N PHE A 310 7.41 -3.82 -34.67
CA PHE A 310 6.00 -4.23 -34.70
C PHE A 310 5.12 -3.11 -35.24
N SER A 311 3.88 -3.48 -35.59
CA SER A 311 2.85 -2.51 -35.99
C SER A 311 1.53 -2.79 -35.25
N LEU A 312 0.73 -1.75 -35.12
CA LEU A 312 -0.67 -1.76 -34.68
C LEU A 312 -1.49 -1.09 -35.77
N GLU A 313 -2.22 -1.88 -36.55
CA GLU A 313 -2.84 -1.42 -37.80
C GLU A 313 -1.82 -0.67 -38.68
N ASP A 314 -2.03 0.60 -38.93
CA ASP A 314 -1.17 1.50 -39.75
C ASP A 314 -0.04 2.17 -38.98
N LYS A 315 -0.04 2.16 -37.66
CA LYS A 315 1.04 2.73 -36.86
C LYS A 315 2.19 1.72 -36.74
N VAL A 316 3.38 2.15 -37.14
CA VAL A 316 4.59 1.34 -37.08
C VAL A 316 5.50 1.81 -35.96
N TYR A 317 6.20 0.86 -35.36
CA TYR A 317 7.15 1.08 -34.27
C TYR A 317 8.51 0.52 -34.70
N SER A 318 9.46 1.44 -34.86
CA SER A 318 10.75 1.13 -35.46
C SER A 318 11.78 0.62 -34.45
N GLN A 319 12.88 0.11 -34.99
CA GLN A 319 14.08 -0.22 -34.23
C GLN A 319 14.63 1.00 -33.47
N LEU A 320 14.52 2.19 -34.07
CA LEU A 320 14.99 3.43 -33.47
C LEU A 320 14.12 3.80 -32.23
N ASP A 321 12.79 3.67 -32.33
CA ASP A 321 11.87 3.95 -31.23
C ASP A 321 12.18 3.06 -30.02
N PHE A 322 12.40 1.79 -30.28
CA PHE A 322 12.79 0.85 -29.22
C PHE A 322 14.16 1.15 -28.62
N ALA A 323 15.14 1.52 -29.44
CA ALA A 323 16.46 1.90 -28.98
C ALA A 323 16.43 3.16 -28.10
N ILE A 324 15.57 4.13 -28.43
CA ILE A 324 15.31 5.32 -27.61
C ILE A 324 14.67 4.92 -26.29
N TYR A 325 13.66 4.01 -26.32
CA TYR A 325 13.04 3.48 -25.09
C TYR A 325 14.07 2.80 -24.19
N LEU A 326 14.94 1.96 -24.74
CA LEU A 326 16.03 1.32 -24.01
C LEU A 326 16.95 2.35 -23.34
N THR A 327 17.34 3.41 -24.04
CA THR A 327 18.19 4.47 -23.49
C THR A 327 17.54 5.17 -22.29
N LYS A 328 16.22 5.40 -22.33
CA LYS A 328 15.47 5.99 -21.21
C LYS A 328 15.37 5.03 -20.02
N SER A 329 15.32 3.72 -20.27
CA SER A 329 15.21 2.67 -19.25
C SER A 329 16.53 2.41 -18.50
N LEU A 330 17.68 2.80 -19.04
CA LEU A 330 19.03 2.60 -18.47
C LEU A 330 19.19 3.10 -17.03
N LYS A 331 18.51 4.16 -16.65
CA LYS A 331 18.61 4.75 -15.31
C LYS A 331 18.06 3.84 -14.18
N LYS A 332 17.46 2.69 -14.52
CA LYS A 332 16.74 1.82 -13.58
C LYS A 332 17.44 0.48 -13.28
N ILE A 333 18.53 0.14 -13.98
CA ILE A 333 19.17 -1.17 -13.82
C ILE A 333 20.34 -1.06 -12.84
N ASN A 334 20.20 -1.76 -11.70
CA ASN A 334 21.26 -1.79 -10.68
C ASN A 334 22.33 -2.82 -11.09
N SER A 335 23.55 -2.40 -11.37
CA SER A 335 24.64 -3.15 -11.99
C SER A 335 25.23 -4.32 -11.15
N LYS A 336 24.67 -4.62 -9.97
CA LYS A 336 25.23 -5.64 -9.05
C LYS A 336 24.73 -7.07 -9.29
N SER A 337 23.76 -7.30 -10.18
CA SER A 337 23.24 -8.64 -10.48
C SER A 337 23.90 -9.20 -11.75
N LYS A 338 24.21 -10.51 -11.75
CA LYS A 338 24.65 -11.28 -12.94
C LYS A 338 23.49 -11.41 -13.95
N VAL A 339 23.09 -10.31 -14.56
CA VAL A 339 21.94 -10.24 -15.48
C VAL A 339 22.46 -10.40 -16.92
N GLN A 340 21.81 -11.26 -17.71
CA GLN A 340 22.13 -11.37 -19.12
C GLN A 340 21.43 -10.25 -19.90
N ILE A 341 22.21 -9.49 -20.67
CA ILE A 341 21.74 -8.39 -21.50
C ILE A 341 20.58 -8.79 -22.43
N THR A 342 20.63 -10.01 -22.98
CA THR A 342 19.57 -10.52 -23.86
C THR A 342 18.24 -10.62 -23.16
N SER A 343 18.19 -11.10 -21.91
CA SER A 343 16.96 -11.20 -21.11
C SER A 343 16.41 -9.82 -20.73
N VAL A 344 17.30 -8.85 -20.44
CA VAL A 344 16.92 -7.46 -20.18
C VAL A 344 16.24 -6.85 -21.40
N ILE A 345 16.81 -7.07 -22.59
CA ILE A 345 16.25 -6.54 -23.85
C ILE A 345 14.90 -7.21 -24.18
N ASP A 346 14.77 -8.53 -23.95
CA ASP A 346 13.52 -9.24 -24.17
C ASP A 346 12.40 -8.74 -23.23
N ASN A 347 12.70 -8.54 -21.95
CA ASN A 347 11.77 -7.98 -20.99
C ASN A 347 11.42 -6.51 -21.31
N ALA A 348 12.41 -5.74 -21.76
CA ALA A 348 12.18 -4.37 -22.18
C ALA A 348 11.26 -4.28 -23.41
N LEU A 349 11.41 -5.20 -24.40
CA LEU A 349 10.50 -5.28 -25.53
C LEU A 349 9.07 -5.61 -25.08
N ALA A 350 8.91 -6.57 -24.18
CA ALA A 350 7.59 -6.93 -23.66
C ALA A 350 6.92 -5.72 -22.98
N SER A 351 7.62 -5.04 -22.08
CA SER A 351 7.10 -3.85 -21.40
C SER A 351 6.79 -2.71 -22.36
N TRP A 352 7.70 -2.42 -23.29
CA TRP A 352 7.49 -1.37 -24.30
C TRP A 352 6.28 -1.69 -25.19
N THR A 353 6.15 -2.93 -25.64
CA THR A 353 5.01 -3.35 -26.44
C THR A 353 3.69 -3.18 -25.68
N GLU A 354 3.64 -3.56 -24.40
CA GLU A 354 2.46 -3.35 -23.55
C GLU A 354 2.12 -1.86 -23.42
N ASP A 355 3.11 -1.02 -23.15
CA ASP A 355 2.93 0.43 -22.98
C ASP A 355 2.41 1.08 -24.27
N GLU A 356 2.99 0.71 -25.43
CA GLU A 356 2.60 1.27 -26.73
C GLU A 356 1.20 0.79 -27.18
N VAL A 357 0.84 -0.46 -26.91
CA VAL A 357 -0.51 -0.98 -27.19
C VAL A 357 -1.56 -0.20 -26.38
N ILE A 358 -1.29 0.06 -25.11
CA ILE A 358 -2.20 0.84 -24.25
C ILE A 358 -2.23 2.31 -24.69
N ALA A 359 -1.08 2.88 -25.05
CA ALA A 359 -1.00 4.24 -25.56
C ALA A 359 -1.79 4.40 -26.87
N TYR A 360 -1.72 3.40 -27.76
CA TYR A 360 -2.48 3.39 -29.01
C TYR A 360 -3.99 3.31 -28.75
N GLU A 361 -4.45 2.47 -27.82
CA GLU A 361 -5.85 2.45 -27.39
C GLU A 361 -6.28 3.80 -26.85
N ASN A 362 -5.47 4.43 -25.98
CA ASN A 362 -5.79 5.73 -25.40
C ASN A 362 -5.97 6.83 -26.47
N LEU A 363 -5.16 6.81 -27.52
CA LEU A 363 -5.30 7.75 -28.65
C LEU A 363 -6.60 7.52 -29.44
N ASN A 364 -7.09 6.29 -29.47
CA ASN A 364 -8.28 5.90 -30.23
C ASN A 364 -9.58 5.91 -29.40
N LEU A 365 -9.53 6.19 -28.09
CA LEU A 365 -10.72 6.18 -27.23
C LEU A 365 -11.83 7.10 -27.72
N GLU A 366 -11.49 8.31 -28.16
CA GLU A 366 -12.49 9.27 -28.67
C GLU A 366 -13.12 8.81 -29.98
N ASN A 367 -12.39 8.07 -30.80
CA ASN A 367 -12.89 7.51 -32.05
C ASN A 367 -13.77 6.28 -31.81
N LYS A 368 -13.43 5.45 -30.81
CA LYS A 368 -14.14 4.20 -30.48
C LYS A 368 -15.40 4.41 -29.66
N TYR A 369 -15.38 5.38 -28.73
CA TYR A 369 -16.42 5.56 -27.73
C TYR A 369 -17.01 6.98 -27.78
N ASN A 370 -18.22 7.09 -28.32
CA ASN A 370 -18.90 8.38 -28.49
C ASN A 370 -19.08 9.13 -27.15
N ASP A 371 -19.45 8.41 -26.08
CA ASP A 371 -19.66 9.02 -24.76
C ASP A 371 -18.35 9.61 -24.21
N PHE A 372 -17.23 8.91 -24.42
CA PHE A 372 -15.91 9.42 -24.03
C PHE A 372 -15.53 10.67 -24.86
N ARG A 373 -15.80 10.67 -26.14
CA ARG A 373 -15.57 11.82 -27.02
C ARG A 373 -16.37 13.05 -26.57
N LEU A 374 -17.66 12.84 -26.23
CA LEU A 374 -18.51 13.93 -25.74
C LEU A 374 -18.00 14.47 -24.40
N LEU A 375 -17.63 13.59 -23.49
CA LEU A 375 -17.03 13.98 -22.20
C LEU A 375 -15.73 14.77 -22.41
N MET A 376 -14.84 14.31 -23.27
CA MET A 376 -13.57 15.00 -23.55
C MET A 376 -13.79 16.34 -24.24
N LYS A 377 -14.83 16.46 -25.06
CA LYS A 377 -15.24 17.74 -25.64
C LYS A 377 -15.71 18.70 -24.54
N GLU A 378 -16.57 18.26 -23.64
CA GLU A 378 -17.06 19.08 -22.51
C GLU A 378 -15.90 19.60 -21.64
N TYR A 379 -14.94 18.73 -21.33
CA TYR A 379 -13.72 19.14 -20.59
C TYR A 379 -12.91 20.19 -21.36
N ARG A 380 -12.67 20.00 -22.66
CA ARG A 380 -11.94 20.98 -23.48
C ARG A 380 -12.66 22.31 -23.57
N ASP A 381 -13.97 22.29 -23.83
CA ASP A 381 -14.80 23.47 -23.89
C ASP A 381 -14.81 24.21 -22.53
N GLY A 382 -14.90 23.48 -21.43
CA GLY A 382 -14.82 24.03 -20.08
C GLY A 382 -13.46 24.68 -19.77
N ILE A 383 -12.35 24.05 -20.15
CA ILE A 383 -11.00 24.64 -19.97
C ILE A 383 -10.85 25.92 -20.83
N LEU A 384 -11.29 25.89 -22.07
CA LEU A 384 -11.24 27.05 -22.96
C LEU A 384 -12.10 28.21 -22.44
N LEU A 385 -13.31 27.90 -21.96
CA LEU A 385 -14.19 28.88 -21.33
C LEU A 385 -13.57 29.50 -20.09
N TYR A 386 -12.99 28.66 -19.22
CA TYR A 386 -12.27 29.11 -18.02
C TYR A 386 -11.12 30.06 -18.39
N GLU A 387 -10.25 29.66 -19.31
CA GLU A 387 -9.09 30.46 -19.75
C GLU A 387 -9.54 31.78 -20.38
N LEU A 388 -10.58 31.75 -21.22
CA LEU A 388 -11.13 32.94 -21.80
C LEU A 388 -11.72 33.89 -20.73
N THR A 389 -12.47 33.33 -19.79
CA THR A 389 -13.08 34.09 -18.68
C THR A 389 -12.02 34.69 -17.77
N ASP A 390 -11.00 33.90 -17.41
CA ASP A 390 -9.90 34.40 -16.61
C ASP A 390 -9.15 35.54 -17.31
N SER A 391 -8.75 35.32 -18.57
CA SER A 391 -7.95 36.30 -19.31
C SER A 391 -8.73 37.60 -19.64
N LYS A 392 -9.99 37.48 -19.97
CA LYS A 392 -10.82 38.63 -20.45
C LYS A 392 -11.60 39.34 -19.35
N ILE A 393 -11.93 38.61 -18.27
CA ILE A 393 -12.80 39.15 -17.20
C ILE A 393 -12.05 39.20 -15.88
N TRP A 394 -11.71 38.03 -15.27
CA TRP A 394 -11.22 38.01 -13.91
C TRP A 394 -9.82 38.61 -13.77
N SER A 395 -8.85 38.17 -14.56
CA SER A 395 -7.50 38.73 -14.53
C SER A 395 -7.49 40.19 -14.98
N LYS A 396 -8.34 40.58 -15.92
CA LYS A 396 -8.47 41.99 -16.32
C LYS A 396 -9.07 42.84 -15.20
N SER A 397 -10.16 42.38 -14.56
CA SER A 397 -10.81 43.12 -13.45
C SER A 397 -9.87 43.36 -12.27
N VAL A 398 -8.91 42.46 -12.02
CA VAL A 398 -7.92 42.60 -10.93
C VAL A 398 -6.71 43.45 -11.35
N LYS A 399 -6.28 43.39 -12.62
CA LYS A 399 -5.06 44.05 -13.12
C LYS A 399 -5.33 45.46 -13.69
N ASP A 400 -6.55 45.74 -14.15
CA ASP A 400 -6.94 47.03 -14.70
C ASP A 400 -7.23 48.08 -13.58
N THR A 401 -6.15 48.55 -12.96
CA THR A 401 -6.24 49.49 -11.87
C THR A 401 -6.87 50.83 -12.26
N ILE A 402 -6.78 51.24 -13.54
CA ILE A 402 -7.38 52.46 -14.06
C ILE A 402 -8.89 52.26 -14.21
N GLY A 403 -9.33 51.20 -14.89
CA GLY A 403 -10.76 50.89 -15.05
C GLY A 403 -11.45 50.61 -13.72
N LEU A 404 -10.78 49.94 -12.79
CA LEU A 404 -11.28 49.73 -11.41
C LEU A 404 -11.50 51.07 -10.68
N LYS A 405 -10.57 52.01 -10.82
CA LYS A 405 -10.69 53.32 -10.20
C LYS A 405 -11.85 54.13 -10.83
N GLU A 406 -11.95 54.14 -12.15
CA GLU A 406 -13.07 54.81 -12.88
C GLU A 406 -14.41 54.19 -12.47
N PHE A 407 -14.52 52.87 -12.45
CA PHE A 407 -15.72 52.15 -12.00
C PHE A 407 -16.08 52.51 -10.54
N TYR A 408 -15.09 52.50 -9.65
CA TYR A 408 -15.29 52.87 -8.25
C TYR A 408 -15.83 54.31 -8.13
N GLU A 409 -15.19 55.28 -8.78
CA GLU A 409 -15.63 56.69 -8.68
C GLU A 409 -17.05 56.88 -9.24
N ALA A 410 -17.39 56.19 -10.34
CA ALA A 410 -18.73 56.29 -10.95
C ALA A 410 -19.83 55.60 -10.09
N ASN A 411 -19.49 54.57 -9.35
CA ASN A 411 -20.46 53.70 -8.66
C ASN A 411 -20.34 53.72 -7.14
N LYS A 412 -19.43 54.46 -6.53
CA LYS A 412 -19.14 54.41 -5.09
C LYS A 412 -20.37 54.61 -4.22
N LEU A 413 -21.35 55.42 -4.66
CA LEU A 413 -22.59 55.65 -3.91
C LEU A 413 -23.47 54.41 -3.81
N ASN A 414 -23.35 53.45 -4.73
CA ASN A 414 -24.09 52.17 -4.72
C ASN A 414 -23.49 51.15 -3.74
N TYR A 415 -22.26 51.42 -3.28
CA TYR A 415 -21.51 50.52 -2.39
C TYR A 415 -21.18 51.21 -1.03
N MET A 416 -21.95 52.23 -0.68
CA MET A 416 -21.79 52.88 0.61
C MET A 416 -22.28 51.98 1.72
N TRP A 417 -21.50 51.94 2.72
CA TRP A 417 -21.90 51.25 3.94
C TRP A 417 -22.99 52.04 4.65
N ASP A 418 -23.90 51.32 5.31
CA ASP A 418 -24.82 51.96 6.24
C ASP A 418 -24.06 52.70 7.32
N GLN A 419 -24.76 53.59 8.02
CA GLN A 419 -24.17 54.42 9.09
C GLN A 419 -23.40 53.57 10.07
N ARG A 420 -22.13 53.87 10.23
CA ARG A 420 -21.21 53.10 11.10
C ARG A 420 -20.66 54.01 12.19
N ALA A 421 -20.41 53.41 13.34
CA ALA A 421 -19.67 54.03 14.41
C ALA A 421 -18.28 53.46 14.51
N GLU A 422 -17.26 54.28 14.57
CA GLU A 422 -15.93 53.88 15.00
C GLU A 422 -15.91 53.92 16.53
N ALA A 423 -15.67 52.80 17.13
CA ALA A 423 -15.68 52.67 18.59
C ALA A 423 -14.44 51.94 19.07
N SER A 424 -13.90 52.41 20.18
CA SER A 424 -12.84 51.73 20.90
C SER A 424 -13.41 51.09 22.16
N VAL A 425 -13.19 49.80 22.33
CA VAL A 425 -13.54 49.07 23.54
C VAL A 425 -12.33 49.05 24.47
N ILE A 426 -12.55 49.51 25.68
CA ILE A 426 -11.50 49.60 26.68
C ILE A 426 -11.81 48.62 27.82
N ASN A 427 -11.00 47.59 27.95
CA ASN A 427 -11.12 46.65 29.05
C ASN A 427 -10.42 47.17 30.30
N CYS A 428 -11.14 47.19 31.41
CA CYS A 428 -10.60 47.62 32.71
C CYS A 428 -10.73 46.51 33.74
N LYS A 429 -9.73 46.37 34.62
CA LYS A 429 -9.66 45.33 35.66
C LYS A 429 -10.87 45.30 36.59
N ASN A 430 -11.44 46.47 36.88
CA ASN A 430 -12.61 46.63 37.75
C ASN A 430 -13.32 47.94 37.48
N GLU A 431 -14.51 48.10 38.06
CA GLU A 431 -15.34 49.28 37.92
C GLU A 431 -14.64 50.59 38.36
N THR A 432 -13.87 50.55 39.43
CA THR A 432 -13.14 51.74 39.92
C THR A 432 -12.15 52.28 38.87
N ILE A 433 -11.49 51.40 38.13
CA ILE A 433 -10.57 51.80 37.07
C ILE A 433 -11.36 52.26 35.86
N ALA A 434 -12.44 51.55 35.49
CA ALA A 434 -13.31 51.96 34.41
C ALA A 434 -13.90 53.37 34.62
N CYS A 435 -14.39 53.69 35.81
CA CYS A 435 -14.86 55.05 36.16
C CYS A 435 -13.74 56.09 36.03
N LYS A 436 -12.50 55.78 36.43
CA LYS A 436 -11.37 56.71 36.29
C LYS A 436 -11.02 56.95 34.83
N VAL A 437 -11.06 55.93 33.99
CA VAL A 437 -10.82 56.05 32.55
C VAL A 437 -11.93 56.84 31.91
N TYR A 438 -13.21 56.50 32.17
CA TYR A 438 -14.40 57.22 31.68
C TYR A 438 -14.34 58.71 32.02
N ASN A 439 -14.07 59.07 33.29
CA ASN A 439 -13.99 60.44 33.71
C ASN A 439 -12.86 61.23 33.02
N LYS A 440 -11.78 60.54 32.59
CA LYS A 440 -10.71 61.16 31.81
C LYS A 440 -11.12 61.44 30.39
N LEU A 441 -11.75 60.45 29.75
CA LEU A 441 -12.29 60.61 28.39
C LEU A 441 -13.36 61.67 28.31
N ARG A 442 -14.30 61.72 29.29
CA ARG A 442 -15.34 62.75 29.37
C ARG A 442 -14.78 64.18 29.52
N LYS A 443 -13.60 64.34 30.13
CA LYS A 443 -12.90 65.64 30.27
C LYS A 443 -12.06 65.98 29.01
N GLY A 444 -12.31 65.37 27.87
CA GLY A 444 -11.65 65.72 26.63
C GLY A 444 -10.20 65.19 26.50
N LYS A 445 -9.80 64.21 27.33
CA LYS A 445 -8.49 63.56 27.19
C LYS A 445 -8.67 62.34 26.28
N THR A 446 -8.42 62.52 24.99
CA THR A 446 -8.64 61.50 23.95
C THR A 446 -7.44 60.60 23.70
N ASP A 447 -6.26 60.89 24.21
CA ASP A 447 -5.05 60.07 24.06
C ASP A 447 -5.14 58.82 24.94
N LEU A 448 -5.67 57.73 24.38
CA LEU A 448 -5.83 56.47 25.06
C LEU A 448 -4.48 55.84 25.50
N GLY A 449 -3.40 56.06 24.74
CA GLY A 449 -2.06 55.58 25.12
C GLY A 449 -1.56 56.21 26.39
N LYS A 450 -1.73 57.53 26.54
CA LYS A 450 -1.36 58.23 27.79
C LYS A 450 -2.24 57.83 28.97
N ILE A 451 -3.53 57.60 28.74
CA ILE A 451 -4.45 57.11 29.77
C ILE A 451 -4.03 55.70 30.21
N LYS A 452 -3.74 54.80 29.29
CA LYS A 452 -3.28 53.44 29.55
C LYS A 452 -2.01 53.42 30.36
N LEU A 453 -0.98 54.17 29.95
CA LEU A 453 0.27 54.32 30.71
C LEU A 453 0.04 54.80 32.15
N LYS A 454 -0.87 55.75 32.34
CA LYS A 454 -1.16 56.28 33.67
C LYS A 454 -1.96 55.31 34.54
N MET A 455 -2.89 54.57 33.98
CA MET A 455 -3.67 53.56 34.71
C MET A 455 -2.83 52.33 35.03
N ASN A 456 -1.92 51.97 34.16
CA ASN A 456 -1.07 50.79 34.31
C ASN A 456 0.21 51.02 35.14
N LYS A 457 0.44 52.22 35.68
CA LYS A 457 1.61 52.51 36.51
C LYS A 457 1.83 51.53 37.68
N LYS A 458 0.72 51.02 38.28
CA LYS A 458 0.79 50.10 39.42
C LYS A 458 0.54 48.62 39.02
N SER A 459 -0.02 48.34 37.86
CA SER A 459 -0.27 47.02 37.34
C SER A 459 -0.59 47.10 35.82
N PRO A 460 0.11 46.35 34.97
CA PRO A 460 -0.12 46.37 33.52
C PRO A 460 -1.51 45.84 33.12
N LEU A 461 -2.20 45.20 34.07
CA LEU A 461 -3.53 44.59 33.83
C LEU A 461 -4.69 45.56 34.20
N ASN A 462 -4.42 46.80 34.59
CA ASN A 462 -5.50 47.71 34.96
C ASN A 462 -6.34 48.20 33.78
N MET A 463 -5.76 48.34 32.61
CA MET A 463 -6.42 48.79 31.39
C MET A 463 -5.76 48.16 30.17
N ASP A 464 -6.57 47.61 29.26
CA ASP A 464 -6.16 47.10 27.97
C ASP A 464 -6.96 47.75 26.85
#